data_7182072c66aa14522781e44c196dbb68
#
_entry.id   7182072c66aa14522781e44c196dbb68
#
_cell.length_a   1.000
_cell.length_b   1.000
_cell.length_c   1.000
_cell.angle_alpha   90.00
_cell.angle_beta   90.00
_cell.angle_gamma   90.00
#
_symmetry.space_group_name_H-M   'P 1'
#
loop_
_entity.id
_entity.type
_entity.pdbx_description
1 polymer ?
#
loop_
_entity_poly.entity_id
_entity_poly.type
_entity_poly.pdbx_seq_one_letter_code
_entity_poly.pdbx_strand_id
1 'polypeptide(L)'
;EPSSLEFGGIVKNKLRTIRSPFSVNLEITPVCNLRCGFCFAESECQLHHPSFGHICRIIDELARAEVFEIRLFGGEFFTYPHWDRVIEYADNKGMFLTFVSNGTLITSEKVAVLTRHGVKSGAISIHGPEDAHDAITGMKGSYQKAMRGLEACLGGGVYITVLTTITQTNKNKI
;
A
#
# COMPACT_ATOMS: atom_id res chain seq x y z
N GLU A 1 7.08 -21.73 7.99
CA GLU A 1 6.79 -20.38 8.52
C GLU A 1 7.74 -20.10 9.68
N PRO A 2 8.49 -19.00 9.68
CA PRO A 2 9.30 -18.64 10.84
C PRO A 2 8.39 -18.44 12.05
N SER A 3 8.73 -19.05 13.17
CA SER A 3 7.99 -18.88 14.42
C SER A 3 8.04 -17.40 14.85
N SER A 4 7.08 -16.95 15.67
CA SER A 4 7.09 -15.57 16.21
C SER A 4 8.39 -15.23 16.96
N LEU A 5 9.09 -16.23 17.48
CA LEU A 5 10.39 -16.12 18.14
C LEU A 5 11.52 -15.86 17.13
N GLU A 6 11.48 -16.48 15.93
CA GLU A 6 12.46 -16.23 14.85
C GLU A 6 12.29 -14.84 14.24
N PHE A 7 11.04 -14.39 14.04
CA PHE A 7 10.76 -13.02 13.60
C PHE A 7 11.28 -12.00 14.62
N GLY A 8 11.04 -12.20 15.90
CA GLY A 8 11.57 -11.37 17.00
C GLY A 8 13.11 -11.35 17.04
N GLY A 9 13.77 -12.46 16.73
CA GLY A 9 15.22 -12.58 16.63
C GLY A 9 15.82 -11.80 15.48
N ILE A 10 15.20 -11.88 14.29
CA ILE A 10 15.61 -11.14 13.09
C ILE A 10 15.48 -9.64 13.32
N VAL A 11 14.36 -9.19 13.87
CA VAL A 11 14.12 -7.77 14.20
C VAL A 11 15.14 -7.29 15.24
N LYS A 12 15.38 -8.05 16.32
CA LYS A 12 16.35 -7.70 17.36
C LYS A 12 17.78 -7.57 16.84
N ASN A 13 18.22 -8.46 15.95
CA ASN A 13 19.55 -8.40 15.35
C ASN A 13 19.71 -7.22 14.39
N LYS A 14 18.71 -6.91 13.58
CA LYS A 14 18.75 -5.71 12.71
C LYS A 14 18.72 -4.40 13.50
N LEU A 15 17.98 -4.33 14.62
CA LEU A 15 17.94 -3.13 15.46
C LEU A 15 19.25 -2.84 16.23
N ARG A 16 20.16 -3.81 16.37
CA ARG A 16 21.45 -3.62 17.08
C ARG A 16 22.49 -2.82 16.30
N THR A 17 22.38 -2.73 14.97
CA THR A 17 23.33 -2.05 14.10
C THR A 17 22.63 -1.39 12.92
N ILE A 18 21.64 -0.52 13.18
CA ILE A 18 20.94 0.19 12.14
C ILE A 18 21.90 1.15 11.43
N ARG A 19 22.32 0.81 10.21
CA ARG A 19 23.06 1.69 9.28
C ARG A 19 22.17 2.27 8.19
N SER A 20 20.88 1.87 8.16
CA SER A 20 19.88 2.24 7.16
C SER A 20 18.50 2.35 7.79
N PRO A 21 17.52 2.99 7.15
CA PRO A 21 16.13 2.96 7.58
C PRO A 21 15.62 1.51 7.71
N PHE A 22 14.87 1.22 8.78
CA PHE A 22 14.23 -0.10 8.94
C PHE A 22 13.10 -0.30 7.92
N SER A 23 12.31 0.74 7.67
CA SER A 23 11.18 0.75 6.75
C SER A 23 11.25 1.98 5.84
N VAL A 24 10.87 1.81 4.57
CA VAL A 24 10.80 2.88 3.57
C VAL A 24 9.42 2.88 2.93
N ASN A 25 8.83 4.06 2.81
CA ASN A 25 7.64 4.28 2.00
C ASN A 25 8.09 4.54 0.55
N LEU A 26 7.72 3.67 -0.38
CA LEU A 26 8.06 3.78 -1.80
C LEU A 26 6.82 4.12 -2.61
N GLU A 27 6.77 5.35 -3.13
CA GLU A 27 5.76 5.77 -4.09
C GLU A 27 6.11 5.22 -5.48
N ILE A 28 5.31 4.26 -5.98
CA ILE A 28 5.55 3.64 -7.29
C ILE A 28 4.79 4.31 -8.43
N THR A 29 3.83 5.18 -8.11
CA THR A 29 3.08 5.94 -9.09
C THR A 29 2.40 7.16 -8.48
N PRO A 30 2.41 8.32 -9.12
CA PRO A 30 1.61 9.47 -8.72
C PRO A 30 0.15 9.39 -9.22
N VAL A 31 -0.18 8.44 -10.11
CA VAL A 31 -1.52 8.31 -10.71
C VAL A 31 -2.51 7.76 -9.69
N CYS A 32 -3.68 8.37 -9.60
CA CYS A 32 -4.79 7.93 -8.75
C CYS A 32 -6.11 7.96 -9.51
N ASN A 33 -6.98 7.03 -9.19
CA ASN A 33 -8.34 6.95 -9.73
C ASN A 33 -9.39 7.72 -8.90
N LEU A 34 -8.98 8.36 -7.80
CA LEU A 34 -9.81 9.22 -6.93
C LEU A 34 -9.33 10.67 -6.96
N ARG A 35 -10.16 11.58 -6.41
CA ARG A 35 -9.91 13.02 -6.31
C ARG A 35 -10.21 13.51 -4.89
N CYS A 36 -9.50 12.97 -3.90
CA CYS A 36 -9.73 13.29 -2.50
C CYS A 36 -9.44 14.76 -2.19
N GLY A 37 -10.40 15.47 -1.57
CA GLY A 37 -10.29 16.91 -1.31
C GLY A 37 -9.19 17.31 -0.33
N PHE A 38 -8.56 16.36 0.37
CA PHE A 38 -7.43 16.59 1.28
C PHE A 38 -6.08 16.09 0.69
N CYS A 39 -6.11 15.55 -0.53
CA CYS A 39 -4.92 14.94 -1.12
C CYS A 39 -3.82 15.98 -1.32
N PHE A 40 -2.61 15.70 -0.87
CA PHE A 40 -1.44 16.56 -1.08
C PHE A 40 -0.83 16.40 -2.48
N ALA A 41 -1.18 15.30 -3.19
CA ALA A 41 -0.76 15.12 -4.57
C ALA A 41 -1.63 16.00 -5.47
N GLU A 42 -1.04 17.09 -5.98
CA GLU A 42 -1.73 17.99 -6.92
C GLU A 42 -2.09 17.24 -8.19
N SER A 43 -3.40 17.16 -8.46
CA SER A 43 -3.98 16.37 -9.55
C SER A 43 -3.90 17.03 -10.93
N GLU A 44 -3.19 18.15 -11.07
CA GLU A 44 -3.19 18.97 -12.32
C GLU A 44 -2.03 18.63 -13.28
N CYS A 45 -1.01 17.89 -12.84
CA CYS A 45 0.05 17.46 -13.72
C CYS A 45 -0.40 16.27 -14.58
N GLN A 46 0.05 16.20 -15.82
CA GLN A 46 -0.02 14.99 -16.64
C GLN A 46 0.87 13.94 -15.97
N LEU A 47 0.30 13.22 -15.02
CA LEU A 47 1.03 12.26 -14.21
C LEU A 47 1.33 11.03 -15.07
N HIS A 48 2.60 10.69 -15.18
CA HIS A 48 3.06 9.50 -15.87
C HIS A 48 3.57 8.49 -14.85
N HIS A 49 3.33 7.21 -15.14
CA HIS A 49 3.93 6.14 -14.35
C HIS A 49 5.46 6.13 -14.56
N PRO A 50 6.25 5.98 -13.48
CA PRO A 50 7.66 5.69 -13.61
C PRO A 50 7.89 4.39 -14.41
N SER A 51 9.01 4.28 -15.11
CA SER A 51 9.32 3.01 -15.77
C SER A 51 9.60 1.91 -14.75
N PHE A 52 9.22 0.67 -15.09
CA PHE A 52 9.48 -0.50 -14.23
C PHE A 52 10.96 -0.62 -13.86
N GLY A 53 11.88 -0.41 -14.83
CA GLY A 53 13.32 -0.45 -14.57
C GLY A 53 13.81 0.64 -13.61
N HIS A 54 13.13 1.79 -13.53
CA HIS A 54 13.46 2.81 -12.53
C HIS A 54 13.10 2.34 -11.11
N ILE A 55 11.91 1.76 -10.95
CA ILE A 55 11.47 1.21 -9.65
C ILE A 55 12.38 0.06 -9.22
N CYS A 56 12.76 -0.85 -10.14
CA CYS A 56 13.70 -1.93 -9.83
C CYS A 56 15.06 -1.40 -9.32
N ARG A 57 15.61 -0.34 -9.93
CA ARG A 57 16.86 0.27 -9.44
C ARG A 57 16.72 0.80 -8.02
N ILE A 58 15.61 1.45 -7.68
CA ILE A 58 15.35 1.91 -6.32
C ILE A 58 15.29 0.72 -5.35
N ILE A 59 14.57 -0.34 -5.71
CA ILE A 59 14.49 -1.56 -4.89
C ILE A 59 15.87 -2.19 -4.70
N ASP A 60 16.72 -2.22 -5.73
CA ASP A 60 18.11 -2.70 -5.63
C ASP A 60 18.94 -1.88 -4.65
N GLU A 61 18.79 -0.54 -4.66
CA GLU A 61 19.48 0.33 -3.69
C GLU A 61 19.00 0.08 -2.26
N LEU A 62 17.68 -0.05 -2.06
CA LEU A 62 17.11 -0.35 -0.76
C LEU A 62 17.55 -1.72 -0.23
N ALA A 63 17.62 -2.73 -1.10
CA ALA A 63 18.11 -4.06 -0.74
C ALA A 63 19.62 -4.03 -0.38
N ARG A 64 20.45 -3.32 -1.15
CA ARG A 64 21.87 -3.12 -0.83
C ARG A 64 22.09 -2.36 0.47
N ALA A 65 21.19 -1.42 0.79
CA ALA A 65 21.19 -0.70 2.06
C ALA A 65 20.63 -1.53 3.23
N GLU A 66 20.26 -2.78 2.99
CA GLU A 66 19.67 -3.69 4.00
C GLU A 66 18.37 -3.17 4.62
N VAL A 67 17.58 -2.37 3.88
CA VAL A 67 16.23 -1.99 4.32
C VAL A 67 15.38 -3.24 4.49
N PHE A 68 14.70 -3.35 5.62
CA PHE A 68 13.91 -4.54 5.94
C PHE A 68 12.53 -4.51 5.29
N GLU A 69 11.82 -3.38 5.38
CA GLU A 69 10.45 -3.23 4.89
C GLU A 69 10.34 -2.18 3.80
N ILE A 70 9.62 -2.51 2.73
CA ILE A 70 9.09 -1.53 1.79
C ILE A 70 7.57 -1.48 1.94
N ARG A 71 7.06 -0.28 2.24
CA ARG A 71 5.64 0.01 2.14
C ARG A 71 5.36 0.64 0.79
N LEU A 72 4.71 -0.11 -0.08
CA LEU A 72 4.36 0.30 -1.42
C LEU A 72 3.09 1.15 -1.42
N PHE A 73 3.16 2.33 -2.00
CA PHE A 73 2.02 3.23 -2.13
C PHE A 73 2.12 4.06 -3.41
N GLY A 74 1.28 5.08 -3.54
CA GLY A 74 1.30 6.01 -4.65
C GLY A 74 0.12 6.97 -4.58
N GLY A 75 -0.26 7.54 -5.69
CA GLY A 75 -1.60 8.08 -5.83
C GLY A 75 -2.60 6.97 -5.53
N GLU A 76 -2.61 5.92 -6.35
CA GLU A 76 -3.20 4.62 -6.00
C GLU A 76 -2.29 3.50 -6.50
N PHE A 77 -1.82 2.65 -5.59
CA PHE A 77 -0.88 1.56 -5.87
C PHE A 77 -1.31 0.67 -7.04
N PHE A 78 -2.58 0.27 -7.07
CA PHE A 78 -3.10 -0.65 -8.09
C PHE A 78 -3.41 0.00 -9.45
N THR A 79 -3.16 1.29 -9.64
CA THR A 79 -3.17 1.93 -10.97
C THR A 79 -1.87 1.70 -11.72
N TYR A 80 -0.78 1.36 -11.04
CA TYR A 80 0.49 1.09 -11.70
C TYR A 80 0.39 -0.19 -12.57
N PRO A 81 0.67 -0.12 -13.88
CA PRO A 81 0.42 -1.25 -14.78
C PRO A 81 1.19 -2.53 -14.46
N HIS A 82 2.35 -2.40 -13.78
CA HIS A 82 3.24 -3.51 -13.44
C HIS A 82 3.37 -3.69 -11.92
N TRP A 83 2.31 -3.39 -11.16
CA TRP A 83 2.31 -3.49 -9.69
C TRP A 83 2.66 -4.91 -9.21
N ASP A 84 2.16 -5.93 -9.91
CA ASP A 84 2.42 -7.35 -9.66
C ASP A 84 3.90 -7.71 -9.82
N ARG A 85 4.53 -7.21 -10.90
CA ARG A 85 5.97 -7.39 -11.15
C ARG A 85 6.84 -6.66 -10.14
N VAL A 86 6.38 -5.51 -9.60
CA VAL A 86 7.08 -4.79 -8.52
C VAL A 86 7.08 -5.63 -7.26
N ILE A 87 5.92 -6.21 -6.90
CA ILE A 87 5.78 -7.13 -5.77
C ILE A 87 6.74 -8.33 -5.93
N GLU A 88 6.67 -9.02 -7.07
CA GLU A 88 7.54 -10.17 -7.37
C GLU A 88 9.03 -9.80 -7.29
N TYR A 89 9.40 -8.65 -7.85
CA TYR A 89 10.81 -8.21 -7.85
C TYR A 89 11.32 -7.95 -6.43
N ALA A 90 10.54 -7.26 -5.61
CA ALA A 90 10.92 -6.94 -4.24
C ALA A 90 10.91 -8.19 -3.32
N ASP A 91 9.96 -9.11 -3.51
CA ASP A 91 9.93 -10.42 -2.85
C ASP A 91 11.19 -11.25 -3.16
N ASN A 92 11.60 -11.31 -4.43
CA ASN A 92 12.84 -11.98 -4.86
C ASN A 92 14.13 -11.35 -4.27
N LYS A 93 14.05 -10.12 -3.74
CA LYS A 93 15.15 -9.49 -2.97
C LYS A 93 15.06 -9.78 -1.47
N GLY A 94 14.07 -10.56 -1.02
CA GLY A 94 13.85 -10.90 0.39
C GLY A 94 13.32 -9.75 1.23
N MET A 95 12.67 -8.77 0.62
CA MET A 95 12.12 -7.60 1.31
C MET A 95 10.77 -7.93 1.94
N PHE A 96 10.53 -7.44 3.15
CA PHE A 96 9.19 -7.48 3.75
C PHE A 96 8.31 -6.41 3.09
N LEU A 97 7.14 -6.82 2.59
CA LEU A 97 6.28 -5.96 1.79
C LEU A 97 4.95 -5.68 2.48
N THR A 98 4.58 -4.41 2.50
CA THR A 98 3.25 -3.92 2.85
C THR A 98 2.76 -2.95 1.79
N PHE A 99 1.46 -2.64 1.78
CA PHE A 99 0.89 -1.68 0.82
C PHE A 99 -0.10 -0.72 1.45
N VAL A 100 -0.31 0.41 0.80
CA VAL A 100 -1.38 1.37 1.09
C VAL A 100 -2.21 1.59 -0.18
N SER A 101 -3.52 1.50 -0.05
CA SER A 101 -4.47 1.63 -1.16
C SER A 101 -5.75 2.33 -0.73
N ASN A 102 -6.44 2.94 -1.66
CA ASN A 102 -7.82 3.40 -1.46
C ASN A 102 -8.84 2.24 -1.52
N GLY A 103 -8.41 1.02 -1.81
CA GLY A 103 -9.21 -0.20 -1.80
C GLY A 103 -10.11 -0.40 -3.02
N THR A 104 -10.36 0.63 -3.83
CA THR A 104 -11.39 0.57 -4.89
C THR A 104 -11.04 -0.33 -6.07
N LEU A 105 -9.76 -0.67 -6.24
CA LEU A 105 -9.24 -1.50 -7.32
C LEU A 105 -8.81 -2.89 -6.85
N ILE A 106 -8.97 -3.21 -5.58
CA ILE A 106 -8.61 -4.53 -5.03
C ILE A 106 -9.67 -5.56 -5.43
N THR A 107 -9.20 -6.70 -5.94
CA THR A 107 -10.02 -7.88 -6.25
C THR A 107 -9.39 -9.13 -5.63
N SER A 108 -10.16 -10.23 -5.56
CA SER A 108 -9.65 -11.50 -5.04
C SER A 108 -8.45 -12.03 -5.82
N GLU A 109 -8.40 -11.81 -7.14
CA GLU A 109 -7.28 -12.18 -7.99
C GLU A 109 -6.01 -11.41 -7.62
N LYS A 110 -6.14 -10.10 -7.37
CA LYS A 110 -5.01 -9.26 -6.92
C LYS A 110 -4.52 -9.67 -5.54
N VAL A 111 -5.45 -9.98 -4.62
CA VAL A 111 -5.10 -10.51 -3.30
C VAL A 111 -4.35 -11.84 -3.41
N ALA A 112 -4.75 -12.73 -4.31
CA ALA A 112 -4.04 -13.98 -4.54
C ALA A 112 -2.59 -13.77 -5.04
N VAL A 113 -2.33 -12.72 -5.83
CA VAL A 113 -0.96 -12.33 -6.22
C VAL A 113 -0.19 -11.81 -5.01
N LEU A 114 -0.77 -10.91 -4.21
CA LEU A 114 -0.15 -10.37 -3.01
C LEU A 114 0.29 -11.49 -2.04
N THR A 115 -0.63 -12.40 -1.73
CA THR A 115 -0.37 -13.50 -0.77
C THR A 115 0.64 -14.51 -1.30
N ARG A 116 0.67 -14.78 -2.61
CA ARG A 116 1.68 -15.64 -3.25
C ARG A 116 3.09 -15.10 -3.02
N HIS A 117 3.27 -13.79 -3.00
CA HIS A 117 4.53 -13.11 -2.77
C HIS A 117 4.71 -12.65 -1.31
N GLY A 118 4.08 -13.34 -0.36
CA GLY A 118 4.29 -13.14 1.06
C GLY A 118 3.75 -11.82 1.64
N VAL A 119 2.99 -11.02 0.87
CA VAL A 119 2.35 -9.80 1.39
C VAL A 119 1.17 -10.19 2.28
N LYS A 120 1.35 -10.07 3.59
CA LYS A 120 0.37 -10.49 4.61
C LYS A 120 -0.36 -9.32 5.28
N SER A 121 0.05 -8.09 5.01
CA SER A 121 -0.58 -6.90 5.61
C SER A 121 -0.55 -5.70 4.68
N GLY A 122 -1.52 -4.82 4.87
CA GLY A 122 -1.63 -3.57 4.15
C GLY A 122 -2.52 -2.57 4.88
N ALA A 123 -2.76 -1.44 4.25
CA ALA A 123 -3.66 -0.43 4.75
C ALA A 123 -4.65 0.01 3.68
N ILE A 124 -5.91 0.20 4.06
CA ILE A 124 -6.98 0.68 3.19
C ILE A 124 -7.58 1.96 3.78
N SER A 125 -7.75 2.97 2.94
CA SER A 125 -8.34 4.26 3.33
C SER A 125 -9.86 4.19 3.36
N ILE A 126 -10.47 4.35 4.55
CA ILE A 126 -11.92 4.49 4.74
C ILE A 126 -12.17 5.74 5.58
N HIS A 127 -12.89 6.72 5.05
CA HIS A 127 -13.00 8.05 5.65
C HIS A 127 -14.34 8.31 6.35
N GLY A 128 -14.97 7.26 6.90
CA GLY A 128 -16.26 7.32 7.59
C GLY A 128 -17.35 6.58 6.84
N PRO A 129 -18.65 6.82 7.16
CA PRO A 129 -19.77 6.21 6.46
C PRO A 129 -19.83 6.62 4.99
N GLU A 130 -20.61 5.90 4.20
CA GLU A 130 -20.65 5.96 2.73
C GLU A 130 -20.75 7.39 2.18
N ASP A 131 -21.69 8.17 2.71
CA ASP A 131 -21.92 9.55 2.26
C ASP A 131 -20.71 10.47 2.51
N ALA A 132 -20.06 10.32 3.67
CA ALA A 132 -18.87 11.10 4.00
C ALA A 132 -17.67 10.63 3.19
N HIS A 133 -17.46 9.33 3.06
CA HIS A 133 -16.36 8.76 2.29
C HIS A 133 -16.44 9.18 0.82
N ASP A 134 -17.60 9.01 0.17
CA ASP A 134 -17.80 9.36 -1.23
C ASP A 134 -17.60 10.87 -1.48
N ALA A 135 -18.10 11.71 -0.56
CA ALA A 135 -17.90 13.16 -0.64
C ALA A 135 -16.40 13.55 -0.53
N ILE A 136 -15.66 12.90 0.37
CA ILE A 136 -14.22 13.15 0.59
C ILE A 136 -13.39 12.69 -0.61
N THR A 137 -13.69 11.50 -1.15
CA THR A 137 -12.94 10.91 -2.27
C THR A 137 -13.29 11.49 -3.64
N GLY A 138 -14.39 12.26 -3.70
CA GLY A 138 -14.89 12.85 -4.94
C GLY A 138 -15.50 11.84 -5.92
N MET A 139 -15.78 10.61 -5.46
CA MET A 139 -16.35 9.55 -6.31
C MET A 139 -17.50 8.83 -5.61
N LYS A 140 -18.71 8.99 -6.16
CA LYS A 140 -19.88 8.23 -5.71
C LYS A 140 -19.66 6.71 -5.87
N GLY A 141 -19.95 5.95 -4.82
CA GLY A 141 -19.78 4.50 -4.78
C GLY A 141 -18.34 4.04 -4.51
N SER A 142 -17.42 4.95 -4.18
CA SER A 142 -16.06 4.61 -3.79
C SER A 142 -16.03 3.83 -2.47
N TYR A 143 -16.91 4.18 -1.52
CA TYR A 143 -17.06 3.45 -0.26
C TYR A 143 -17.36 1.97 -0.50
N GLN A 144 -18.38 1.69 -1.32
CA GLN A 144 -18.79 0.31 -1.61
C GLN A 144 -17.68 -0.48 -2.33
N LYS A 145 -16.91 0.19 -3.21
CA LYS A 145 -15.76 -0.44 -3.85
C LYS A 145 -14.65 -0.73 -2.85
N ALA A 146 -14.33 0.23 -1.98
CA ALA A 146 -13.29 0.07 -0.96
C ALA A 146 -13.65 -1.04 0.05
N MET A 147 -14.93 -1.13 0.46
CA MET A 147 -15.43 -2.19 1.35
C MET A 147 -15.30 -3.58 0.70
N ARG A 148 -15.64 -3.72 -0.60
CA ARG A 148 -15.39 -5.00 -1.32
C ARG A 148 -13.90 -5.34 -1.40
N GLY A 149 -13.05 -4.34 -1.58
CA GLY A 149 -11.58 -4.52 -1.54
C GLY A 149 -11.09 -4.99 -0.18
N LEU A 150 -11.63 -4.41 0.89
CA LEU A 150 -11.36 -4.84 2.28
C LEU A 150 -11.79 -6.29 2.50
N GLU A 151 -13.03 -6.64 2.12
CA GLU A 151 -13.56 -8.00 2.23
C GLU A 151 -12.70 -9.02 1.45
N ALA A 152 -12.27 -8.66 0.24
CA ALA A 152 -11.38 -9.50 -0.56
C ALA A 152 -10.04 -9.74 0.16
N CYS A 153 -9.44 -8.71 0.76
CA CYS A 153 -8.21 -8.85 1.55
C CYS A 153 -8.40 -9.78 2.74
N LEU A 154 -9.45 -9.56 3.53
CA LEU A 154 -9.75 -10.39 4.71
C LEU A 154 -10.02 -11.84 4.31
N GLY A 155 -10.82 -12.06 3.26
CA GLY A 155 -11.08 -13.39 2.71
C GLY A 155 -9.83 -14.11 2.18
N GLY A 156 -8.83 -13.36 1.70
CA GLY A 156 -7.54 -13.86 1.27
C GLY A 156 -6.48 -13.97 2.38
N GLY A 157 -6.83 -13.68 3.64
CA GLY A 157 -5.91 -13.78 4.79
C GLY A 157 -4.90 -12.63 4.89
N VAL A 158 -5.19 -11.47 4.28
CA VAL A 158 -4.38 -10.26 4.41
C VAL A 158 -4.91 -9.39 5.53
N TYR A 159 -4.07 -9.08 6.52
CA TYR A 159 -4.41 -8.17 7.62
C TYR A 159 -4.46 -6.73 7.14
N ILE A 160 -5.56 -6.03 7.42
CA ILE A 160 -5.75 -4.65 6.97
C ILE A 160 -5.86 -3.69 8.15
N THR A 161 -5.03 -2.66 8.10
CA THR A 161 -5.20 -1.45 8.92
C THR A 161 -6.10 -0.47 8.17
N VAL A 162 -7.18 -0.04 8.79
CA VAL A 162 -8.02 1.03 8.21
C VAL A 162 -7.40 2.39 8.55
N LEU A 163 -7.15 3.19 7.52
CA LEU A 163 -6.68 4.56 7.65
C LEU A 163 -7.83 5.54 7.44
N THR A 164 -8.00 6.46 8.38
CA THR A 164 -9.03 7.49 8.29
C THR A 164 -8.42 8.88 8.42
N THR A 165 -8.57 9.71 7.41
CA THR A 165 -8.23 11.13 7.49
C THR A 165 -9.43 11.88 8.03
N ILE A 166 -9.26 12.57 9.16
CA ILE A 166 -10.31 13.41 9.76
C ILE A 166 -10.34 14.76 9.07
N THR A 167 -11.49 15.12 8.53
CA THR A 167 -11.76 16.38 7.84
C THR A 167 -13.01 17.05 8.42
N GLN A 168 -13.32 18.26 7.98
CA GLN A 168 -14.58 18.90 8.36
C GLN A 168 -15.83 18.10 7.93
N THR A 169 -15.72 17.31 6.84
CA THR A 169 -16.82 16.51 6.29
C THR A 169 -17.18 15.31 7.17
N ASN A 170 -16.21 14.70 7.85
CA ASN A 170 -16.42 13.44 8.59
C ASN A 170 -16.21 13.54 10.11
N LYS A 171 -15.69 14.65 10.65
CA LYS A 171 -15.30 14.76 12.08
C LYS A 171 -16.42 14.44 13.09
N ASN A 172 -17.67 14.55 12.69
CA ASN A 172 -18.84 14.25 13.54
C ASN A 172 -19.52 12.92 13.14
N LYS A 173 -18.91 12.12 12.26
CA LYS A 173 -19.49 10.89 11.71
C LYS A 173 -18.59 9.66 11.92
N ILE A 174 -17.46 9.84 12.60
CA ILE A 174 -16.49 8.79 12.96
C ILE A 174 -16.69 8.40 14.42
#